data_0df5edc9e2fe3feaeced1f1827bdc198
#
_entry.id   0df5edc9e2fe3feaeced1f1827bdc198
#
_cell.length_a   1.000
_cell.length_b   1.000
_cell.length_c   1.000
_cell.angle_alpha   90.00
_cell.angle_beta   90.00
_cell.angle_gamma   90.00
#
_symmetry.space_group_name_H-M   'P 1'
#
loop_
_entity.id
_entity.type
_entity.pdbx_description
1 polymer ?
#
loop_
_entity_poly.entity_id
_entity_poly.type
_entity_poly.pdbx_seq_one_letter_code
_entity_poly.pdbx_strand_id
1 'polypeptide(L)'
;MTFYEKLMPYYDEIFPENEKQLNFITSYLQEGDSVIDVGAATGNVANALVEKGMIVTAMEPEKKMADKISGKAIPHKGKLYVNTLRMQQIDEVSGIFDGIYCIGNTLVHLDNVQEITDFIESSFKKLKKNGKLIIQIVNYEKVLNQKQFIFPVIKKERFSFKRDYTIEREKVRFNVTLNTNGEEFSNSIELYPITKDQLLPIVIDCGFESVETYANFDKKMYLLDGPALIIVATK
;
A
#
# COMPACT_ATOMS: atom_id res chain seq x y z
N MET A 1 -1.41 -15.54 19.87
CA MET A 1 -1.17 -14.14 19.49
C MET A 1 -0.49 -14.15 18.13
N THR A 2 -1.08 -13.52 17.13
CA THR A 2 -0.53 -13.48 15.76
C THR A 2 0.72 -12.61 15.70
N PHE A 3 1.53 -12.72 14.64
CA PHE A 3 2.68 -11.85 14.42
C PHE A 3 2.26 -10.37 14.37
N TYR A 4 1.16 -10.05 13.68
CA TYR A 4 0.64 -8.69 13.60
C TYR A 4 0.21 -8.12 14.95
N GLU A 5 -0.32 -8.95 15.85
CA GLU A 5 -0.63 -8.53 17.22
C GLU A 5 0.63 -8.13 18.01
N LYS A 6 1.76 -8.81 17.77
CA LYS A 6 3.06 -8.48 18.37
C LYS A 6 3.68 -7.24 17.73
N LEU A 7 3.49 -7.05 16.42
CA LEU A 7 4.03 -5.92 15.67
C LEU A 7 3.30 -4.60 15.96
N MET A 8 2.00 -4.69 16.23
CA MET A 8 1.12 -3.51 16.34
C MET A 8 1.60 -2.41 17.28
N PRO A 9 2.15 -2.68 18.49
CA PRO A 9 2.66 -1.64 19.38
C PRO A 9 3.83 -0.82 18.80
N TYR A 10 4.51 -1.37 17.80
CA TYR A 10 5.70 -0.79 17.17
C TYR A 10 5.44 -0.33 15.73
N TYR A 11 4.25 -0.63 15.17
CA TYR A 11 3.95 -0.46 13.75
C TYR A 11 4.19 0.99 13.29
N ASP A 12 3.67 1.98 14.01
CA ASP A 12 3.80 3.38 13.65
C ASP A 12 5.24 3.92 13.83
N GLU A 13 6.07 3.27 14.68
CA GLU A 13 7.49 3.58 14.80
C GLU A 13 8.34 2.92 13.69
N ILE A 14 7.89 1.77 13.18
CA ILE A 14 8.52 1.03 12.07
C ILE A 14 8.17 1.67 10.73
N PHE A 15 6.90 2.06 10.58
CA PHE A 15 6.31 2.65 9.37
C PHE A 15 5.67 4.00 9.71
N PRO A 16 6.47 5.02 10.06
CA PRO A 16 5.94 6.34 10.40
C PRO A 16 5.32 7.00 9.17
N GLU A 17 4.52 8.03 9.42
CA GLU A 17 4.05 8.92 8.38
C GLU A 17 5.23 9.45 7.55
N ASN A 18 5.05 9.48 6.24
CA ASN A 18 6.06 9.91 5.30
C ASN A 18 5.56 11.15 4.55
N GLU A 19 6.13 12.30 4.86
CA GLU A 19 5.76 13.58 4.27
C GLU A 19 5.88 13.57 2.73
N LYS A 20 6.91 12.92 2.16
CA LYS A 20 7.04 12.81 0.70
C LYS A 20 5.91 12.00 0.07
N GLN A 21 5.47 10.94 0.74
CA GLN A 21 4.33 10.14 0.31
C GLN A 21 3.03 10.95 0.34
N LEU A 22 2.79 11.69 1.42
CA LEU A 22 1.62 12.57 1.54
C LEU A 22 1.64 13.67 0.48
N ASN A 23 2.77 14.35 0.28
CA ASN A 23 2.92 15.39 -0.73
C ASN A 23 2.73 14.83 -2.14
N PHE A 24 3.18 13.60 -2.40
CA PHE A 24 2.95 12.93 -3.68
C PHE A 24 1.47 12.69 -3.91
N ILE A 25 0.73 12.11 -2.93
CA ILE A 25 -0.71 11.83 -3.06
C ILE A 25 -1.47 13.14 -3.25
N THR A 26 -1.20 14.16 -2.44
CA THR A 26 -1.88 15.48 -2.51
C THR A 26 -1.48 16.32 -3.73
N SER A 27 -0.48 15.90 -4.49
CA SER A 27 -0.20 16.52 -5.80
C SER A 27 -1.14 16.03 -6.91
N TYR A 28 -1.95 15.00 -6.64
CA TYR A 28 -2.95 14.43 -7.57
C TYR A 28 -4.37 14.52 -7.02
N LEU A 29 -4.53 14.65 -5.70
CA LEU A 29 -5.80 14.69 -4.99
C LEU A 29 -5.86 15.96 -4.13
N GLN A 30 -7.06 16.53 -3.96
CA GLN A 30 -7.24 17.82 -3.31
C GLN A 30 -8.27 17.78 -2.17
N GLU A 31 -8.37 18.85 -1.43
CA GLU A 31 -9.40 19.02 -0.41
C GLU A 31 -10.80 18.82 -0.98
N GLY A 32 -11.63 18.07 -0.26
CA GLY A 32 -12.99 17.70 -0.67
C GLY A 32 -13.08 16.40 -1.48
N ASP A 33 -11.96 15.86 -2.00
CA ASP A 33 -11.96 14.61 -2.74
C ASP A 33 -12.34 13.43 -1.83
N SER A 34 -13.12 12.50 -2.40
CA SER A 34 -13.43 11.21 -1.79
C SER A 34 -12.45 10.15 -2.28
N VAL A 35 -11.77 9.47 -1.36
CA VAL A 35 -10.69 8.54 -1.72
C VAL A 35 -10.80 7.21 -0.98
N ILE A 36 -10.27 6.14 -1.59
CA ILE A 36 -10.09 4.84 -0.94
C ILE A 36 -8.61 4.62 -0.63
N ASP A 37 -8.31 4.27 0.63
CA ASP A 37 -7.02 3.75 1.08
C ASP A 37 -7.09 2.22 1.12
N VAL A 38 -6.39 1.55 0.22
CA VAL A 38 -6.40 0.08 0.12
C VAL A 38 -5.22 -0.51 0.86
N GLY A 39 -5.51 -1.25 1.95
CA GLY A 39 -4.50 -1.76 2.88
C GLY A 39 -3.98 -0.67 3.81
N ALA A 40 -4.90 0.02 4.47
CA ALA A 40 -4.63 1.21 5.26
C ALA A 40 -3.78 0.96 6.53
N ALA A 41 -3.52 -0.29 6.91
CA ALA A 41 -2.77 -0.69 8.10
C ALA A 41 -3.27 0.01 9.38
N THR A 42 -2.49 0.88 10.02
CA THR A 42 -2.90 1.65 11.20
C THR A 42 -3.53 3.00 10.86
N GLY A 43 -3.70 3.31 9.57
CA GLY A 43 -4.38 4.51 9.07
C GLY A 43 -3.60 5.82 9.19
N ASN A 44 -2.27 5.78 9.23
CA ASN A 44 -1.46 7.01 9.31
C ASN A 44 -1.70 7.91 8.10
N VAL A 45 -1.64 7.35 6.88
CA VAL A 45 -1.88 8.10 5.64
C VAL A 45 -3.34 8.54 5.54
N ALA A 46 -4.29 7.63 5.83
CA ALA A 46 -5.72 7.96 5.83
C ALA A 46 -6.04 9.15 6.75
N ASN A 47 -5.52 9.14 7.98
CA ASN A 47 -5.72 10.22 8.94
C ASN A 47 -5.13 11.54 8.44
N ALA A 48 -3.88 11.53 7.95
CA ALA A 48 -3.23 12.72 7.44
C ALA A 48 -3.94 13.34 6.22
N LEU A 49 -4.55 12.51 5.34
CA LEU A 49 -5.35 13.00 4.22
C LEU A 49 -6.68 13.60 4.69
N VAL A 50 -7.30 13.05 5.72
CA VAL A 50 -8.49 13.65 6.34
C VAL A 50 -8.17 15.01 6.96
N GLU A 51 -7.02 15.15 7.61
CA GLU A 51 -6.54 16.45 8.15
C GLU A 51 -6.30 17.49 7.04
N LYS A 52 -6.00 17.02 5.81
CA LYS A 52 -5.92 17.85 4.60
C LYS A 52 -7.28 18.08 3.90
N GLY A 53 -8.38 17.70 4.54
CA GLY A 53 -9.75 17.99 4.09
C GLY A 53 -10.38 16.95 3.17
N MET A 54 -9.75 15.83 2.90
CA MET A 54 -10.31 14.73 2.09
C MET A 54 -11.30 13.88 2.88
N ILE A 55 -12.13 13.12 2.16
CA ILE A 55 -13.02 12.10 2.72
C ILE A 55 -12.43 10.74 2.40
N VAL A 56 -11.99 10.00 3.41
CA VAL A 56 -11.25 8.77 3.23
C VAL A 56 -12.06 7.55 3.64
N THR A 57 -12.11 6.53 2.79
CA THR A 57 -12.57 5.18 3.11
C THR A 57 -11.36 4.26 3.22
N ALA A 58 -11.00 3.89 4.44
CA ALA A 58 -9.89 3.00 4.74
C ALA A 58 -10.35 1.54 4.69
N MET A 59 -9.70 0.73 3.85
CA MET A 59 -9.88 -0.72 3.76
C MET A 59 -8.70 -1.41 4.43
N GLU A 60 -8.95 -2.16 5.52
CA GLU A 60 -7.91 -2.89 6.25
C GLU A 60 -8.46 -4.22 6.78
N PRO A 61 -8.07 -5.37 6.20
CA PRO A 61 -8.64 -6.66 6.56
C PRO A 61 -8.24 -7.17 7.95
N GLU A 62 -7.10 -6.71 8.50
CA GLU A 62 -6.70 -7.09 9.85
C GLU A 62 -7.50 -6.28 10.88
N LYS A 63 -8.43 -6.97 11.55
CA LYS A 63 -9.41 -6.33 12.45
C LYS A 63 -8.76 -5.41 13.50
N LYS A 64 -7.65 -5.81 14.12
CA LYS A 64 -6.99 -4.99 15.15
C LYS A 64 -6.38 -3.71 14.58
N MET A 65 -5.88 -3.74 13.35
CA MET A 65 -5.42 -2.55 12.64
C MET A 65 -6.62 -1.65 12.28
N ALA A 66 -7.70 -2.23 11.75
CA ALA A 66 -8.93 -1.49 11.46
C ALA A 66 -9.53 -0.84 12.71
N ASP A 67 -9.51 -1.54 13.86
CA ASP A 67 -9.95 -0.97 15.14
C ASP A 67 -9.08 0.25 15.56
N LYS A 68 -7.78 0.23 15.26
CA LYS A 68 -6.87 1.37 15.51
C LYS A 68 -7.20 2.56 14.61
N ILE A 69 -7.51 2.32 13.33
CA ILE A 69 -8.00 3.36 12.40
C ILE A 69 -9.31 3.94 12.94
N SER A 70 -10.24 3.08 13.38
CA SER A 70 -11.53 3.50 13.93
C SER A 70 -11.36 4.41 15.15
N GLY A 71 -10.36 4.16 15.98
CA GLY A 71 -9.98 5.06 17.09
C GLY A 71 -9.54 6.45 16.59
N LYS A 72 -8.75 6.49 15.52
CA LYS A 72 -8.34 7.76 14.87
C LYS A 72 -9.51 8.48 14.19
N ALA A 73 -10.52 7.75 13.73
CA ALA A 73 -11.68 8.30 13.04
C ALA A 73 -12.63 9.11 13.96
N ILE A 74 -12.58 8.90 15.27
CA ILE A 74 -13.48 9.56 16.25
C ILE A 74 -13.50 11.09 16.09
N PRO A 75 -12.36 11.81 16.05
CA PRO A 75 -12.34 13.26 15.84
C PRO A 75 -12.71 13.70 14.42
N HIS A 76 -12.71 12.78 13.45
CA HIS A 76 -12.94 13.04 12.03
C HIS A 76 -14.28 12.45 11.54
N LYS A 77 -15.30 12.49 12.40
CA LYS A 77 -16.62 11.93 12.12
C LYS A 77 -17.18 12.45 10.78
N GLY A 78 -17.57 11.51 9.89
CA GLY A 78 -18.08 11.82 8.56
C GLY A 78 -17.00 12.12 7.50
N LYS A 79 -15.71 12.01 7.86
CA LYS A 79 -14.59 12.14 6.91
C LYS A 79 -13.68 10.92 6.83
N LEU A 80 -13.62 10.09 7.88
CA LEU A 80 -12.87 8.84 7.88
C LEU A 80 -13.83 7.67 8.14
N TYR A 81 -13.97 6.82 7.14
CA TYR A 81 -14.75 5.58 7.18
C TYR A 81 -13.79 4.40 7.18
N VAL A 82 -14.11 3.34 7.93
CA VAL A 82 -13.26 2.16 8.06
C VAL A 82 -14.09 0.91 7.78
N ASN A 83 -13.54 -0.01 7.00
CA ASN A 83 -14.10 -1.34 6.80
C ASN A 83 -13.00 -2.40 6.83
N THR A 84 -13.40 -3.67 7.02
CA THR A 84 -12.48 -4.83 7.06
C THR A 84 -12.46 -5.60 5.75
N LEU A 85 -12.85 -4.97 4.65
CA LEU A 85 -12.82 -5.57 3.32
C LEU A 85 -11.38 -5.78 2.86
N ARG A 86 -11.19 -6.88 2.14
CA ARG A 86 -9.94 -7.16 1.43
C ARG A 86 -9.91 -6.41 0.09
N MET A 87 -8.76 -6.26 -0.49
CA MET A 87 -8.53 -5.62 -1.80
C MET A 87 -9.41 -6.24 -2.89
N GLN A 88 -9.59 -7.58 -2.89
CA GLN A 88 -10.47 -8.29 -3.82
C GLN A 88 -11.97 -7.91 -3.68
N GLN A 89 -12.33 -7.26 -2.60
CA GLN A 89 -13.71 -6.85 -2.28
C GLN A 89 -13.96 -5.34 -2.50
N ILE A 90 -13.10 -4.66 -3.24
CA ILE A 90 -13.22 -3.21 -3.45
C ILE A 90 -14.56 -2.82 -4.09
N ASP A 91 -15.17 -3.72 -4.86
CA ASP A 91 -16.49 -3.50 -5.46
C ASP A 91 -17.62 -3.40 -4.44
N GLU A 92 -17.43 -3.95 -3.23
CA GLU A 92 -18.40 -3.87 -2.12
C GLU A 92 -18.41 -2.50 -1.44
N VAL A 93 -17.36 -1.68 -1.65
CA VAL A 93 -17.31 -0.30 -1.15
C VAL A 93 -18.33 0.55 -1.90
N SER A 94 -19.28 1.16 -1.19
CA SER A 94 -20.33 1.98 -1.82
C SER A 94 -19.78 3.30 -2.37
N GLY A 95 -20.27 3.73 -3.52
CA GLY A 95 -19.93 5.02 -4.14
C GLY A 95 -18.91 4.93 -5.26
N ILE A 96 -18.55 6.12 -5.78
CA ILE A 96 -17.48 6.37 -6.76
C ILE A 96 -16.56 7.45 -6.21
N PHE A 97 -15.29 7.42 -6.54
CA PHE A 97 -14.22 8.11 -5.85
C PHE A 97 -13.38 8.97 -6.78
N ASP A 98 -12.81 10.06 -6.24
CA ASP A 98 -11.86 10.91 -6.94
C ASP A 98 -10.48 10.25 -7.01
N GLY A 99 -10.15 9.41 -6.01
CA GLY A 99 -8.91 8.67 -5.97
C GLY A 99 -9.00 7.32 -5.27
N ILE A 100 -8.15 6.41 -5.68
CA ILE A 100 -7.87 5.14 -5.01
C ILE A 100 -6.36 5.03 -4.91
N TYR A 101 -5.84 4.77 -3.71
CA TYR A 101 -4.42 4.52 -3.55
C TYR A 101 -4.17 3.19 -2.82
N CYS A 102 -3.20 2.44 -3.36
CA CYS A 102 -2.73 1.16 -2.87
C CYS A 102 -1.21 1.23 -2.77
N ILE A 103 -0.69 1.61 -1.61
CA ILE A 103 0.72 1.93 -1.36
C ILE A 103 1.31 1.04 -0.26
N GLY A 104 2.62 1.14 -0.03
CA GLY A 104 3.26 0.32 0.99
C GLY A 104 3.47 -1.14 0.58
N ASN A 105 3.53 -1.42 -0.72
CA ASN A 105 3.70 -2.77 -1.25
C ASN A 105 2.47 -3.69 -1.06
N THR A 106 1.28 -3.10 -0.91
CA THR A 106 0.04 -3.85 -0.61
C THR A 106 -0.43 -4.71 -1.79
N LEU A 107 -0.32 -4.21 -3.04
CA LEU A 107 -0.83 -4.92 -4.23
C LEU A 107 -0.29 -6.36 -4.36
N VAL A 108 0.96 -6.58 -4.01
CA VAL A 108 1.65 -7.88 -4.18
C VAL A 108 1.25 -8.95 -3.16
N HIS A 109 0.33 -8.64 -2.25
CA HIS A 109 -0.37 -9.61 -1.40
C HIS A 109 -1.50 -10.35 -2.14
N LEU A 110 -1.82 -9.95 -3.36
CA LEU A 110 -2.64 -10.74 -4.27
C LEU A 110 -1.85 -11.95 -4.78
N ASP A 111 -2.53 -13.07 -5.00
CA ASP A 111 -1.86 -14.36 -5.22
C ASP A 111 -1.33 -14.55 -6.64
N ASN A 112 -1.88 -13.82 -7.61
CA ASN A 112 -1.59 -14.00 -9.03
C ASN A 112 -1.97 -12.77 -9.87
N VAL A 113 -1.58 -12.81 -11.15
CA VAL A 113 -1.85 -11.73 -12.11
C VAL A 113 -3.35 -11.50 -12.36
N GLN A 114 -4.17 -12.55 -12.28
CA GLN A 114 -5.62 -12.41 -12.50
C GLN A 114 -6.26 -11.59 -11.38
N GLU A 115 -5.94 -11.87 -10.13
CA GLU A 115 -6.44 -11.07 -9.00
C GLU A 115 -6.00 -9.60 -9.08
N ILE A 116 -4.76 -9.36 -9.55
CA ILE A 116 -4.27 -8.00 -9.79
C ILE A 116 -5.08 -7.31 -10.89
N THR A 117 -5.36 -8.02 -11.98
CA THR A 117 -6.19 -7.51 -13.07
C THR A 117 -7.60 -7.17 -12.57
N ASP A 118 -8.24 -8.09 -11.85
CA ASP A 118 -9.58 -7.90 -11.29
C ASP A 118 -9.63 -6.68 -10.34
N PHE A 119 -8.60 -6.50 -9.51
CA PHE A 119 -8.48 -5.33 -8.63
C PHE A 119 -8.37 -4.01 -9.43
N ILE A 120 -7.56 -3.98 -10.49
CA ILE A 120 -7.37 -2.78 -11.32
C ILE A 120 -8.66 -2.45 -12.08
N GLU A 121 -9.35 -3.45 -12.66
CA GLU A 121 -10.64 -3.26 -13.32
C GLU A 121 -11.72 -2.75 -12.36
N SER A 122 -11.79 -3.33 -11.15
CA SER A 122 -12.73 -2.90 -10.12
C SER A 122 -12.41 -1.48 -9.65
N SER A 123 -11.13 -1.14 -9.48
CA SER A 123 -10.68 0.22 -9.17
C SER A 123 -11.07 1.21 -10.28
N PHE A 124 -10.90 0.83 -11.54
CA PHE A 124 -11.33 1.66 -12.67
C PHE A 124 -12.84 1.94 -12.64
N LYS A 125 -13.66 0.92 -12.36
CA LYS A 125 -15.14 1.10 -12.24
C LYS A 125 -15.51 2.03 -11.10
N LYS A 126 -14.79 1.97 -9.97
CA LYS A 126 -15.02 2.79 -8.76
C LYS A 126 -14.52 4.24 -8.90
N LEU A 127 -13.70 4.55 -9.87
CA LEU A 127 -13.21 5.92 -10.09
C LEU A 127 -14.21 6.75 -10.88
N LYS A 128 -14.32 8.03 -10.51
CA LYS A 128 -14.95 9.08 -11.31
C LYS A 128 -14.13 9.33 -12.58
N LYS A 129 -14.74 10.04 -13.55
CA LYS A 129 -13.97 10.59 -14.70
C LYS A 129 -12.87 11.52 -14.18
N ASN A 130 -11.66 11.41 -14.72
CA ASN A 130 -10.43 12.07 -14.28
C ASN A 130 -9.92 11.60 -12.89
N GLY A 131 -10.56 10.62 -12.26
CA GLY A 131 -10.12 10.03 -11.00
C GLY A 131 -8.78 9.33 -11.13
N LYS A 132 -8.07 9.21 -10.01
CA LYS A 132 -6.68 8.71 -9.97
C LYS A 132 -6.58 7.36 -9.28
N LEU A 133 -5.90 6.40 -9.91
CA LEU A 133 -5.40 5.19 -9.28
C LEU A 133 -3.90 5.38 -9.01
N ILE A 134 -3.50 5.32 -7.74
CA ILE A 134 -2.10 5.42 -7.32
C ILE A 134 -1.68 4.07 -6.73
N ILE A 135 -0.74 3.40 -7.36
CA ILE A 135 -0.17 2.13 -6.88
C ILE A 135 1.31 2.35 -6.56
N GLN A 136 1.78 1.85 -5.40
CA GLN A 136 3.20 1.79 -5.10
C GLN A 136 3.58 0.42 -4.59
N ILE A 137 4.56 -0.18 -5.25
CA ILE A 137 5.20 -1.44 -4.86
C ILE A 137 6.72 -1.29 -4.84
N VAL A 138 7.40 -2.23 -4.20
CA VAL A 138 8.85 -2.38 -4.33
C VAL A 138 9.18 -2.67 -5.80
N ASN A 139 10.32 -2.22 -6.29
CA ASN A 139 10.75 -2.53 -7.65
C ASN A 139 11.17 -4.01 -7.75
N TYR A 140 10.26 -4.85 -8.26
CA TYR A 140 10.48 -6.29 -8.37
C TYR A 140 11.44 -6.67 -9.50
N GLU A 141 11.65 -5.85 -10.54
CA GLU A 141 12.75 -6.06 -11.48
C GLU A 141 14.10 -6.10 -10.74
N LYS A 142 14.31 -5.16 -9.83
CA LYS A 142 15.52 -5.13 -8.99
C LYS A 142 15.61 -6.33 -8.04
N VAL A 143 14.51 -6.68 -7.40
CA VAL A 143 14.46 -7.80 -6.43
C VAL A 143 14.76 -9.12 -7.10
N LEU A 144 14.11 -9.43 -8.23
CA LEU A 144 14.23 -10.70 -8.94
C LEU A 144 15.62 -10.92 -9.55
N ASN A 145 16.36 -9.86 -9.81
CA ASN A 145 17.75 -9.93 -10.27
C ASN A 145 18.75 -10.31 -9.16
N GLN A 146 18.29 -10.53 -7.92
CA GLN A 146 19.10 -10.89 -6.77
C GLN A 146 18.63 -12.23 -6.20
N LYS A 147 19.52 -12.97 -5.53
CA LYS A 147 19.14 -14.21 -4.82
C LYS A 147 18.42 -13.90 -3.50
N GLN A 148 18.78 -12.80 -2.88
CA GLN A 148 18.21 -12.31 -1.63
C GLN A 148 18.27 -10.79 -1.63
N PHE A 149 17.22 -10.15 -1.15
CA PHE A 149 17.15 -8.70 -1.00
C PHE A 149 16.94 -8.35 0.47
N ILE A 150 17.91 -7.62 1.05
CA ILE A 150 17.91 -7.29 2.47
C ILE A 150 17.61 -5.79 2.63
N PHE A 151 16.60 -5.48 3.44
CA PHE A 151 16.29 -4.10 3.81
C PHE A 151 17.18 -3.63 4.98
N PRO A 152 17.44 -2.33 5.12
CA PRO A 152 18.07 -1.79 6.32
C PRO A 152 17.32 -2.20 7.59
N VAL A 153 18.07 -2.61 8.60
CA VAL A 153 17.51 -2.95 9.91
C VAL A 153 17.03 -1.68 10.61
N ILE A 154 15.78 -1.67 11.06
CA ILE A 154 15.24 -0.61 11.90
C ILE A 154 15.60 -0.93 13.35
N LYS A 155 16.40 -0.09 13.98
CA LYS A 155 16.79 -0.22 15.41
C LYS A 155 16.26 0.98 16.18
N LYS A 156 15.52 0.69 17.25
CA LYS A 156 15.02 1.64 18.23
C LYS A 156 15.44 1.17 19.64
N GLU A 157 15.25 1.99 20.64
CA GLU A 157 15.60 1.65 22.02
C GLU A 157 14.88 0.37 22.50
N ARG A 158 13.59 0.21 22.15
CA ARG A 158 12.72 -0.88 22.64
C ARG A 158 12.64 -2.08 21.72
N PHE A 159 13.11 -1.98 20.46
CA PHE A 159 13.01 -3.08 19.49
C PHE A 159 14.03 -2.95 18.35
N SER A 160 14.23 -4.07 17.66
CA SER A 160 14.81 -4.09 16.30
C SER A 160 13.91 -4.86 15.36
N PHE A 161 13.80 -4.36 14.13
CA PHE A 161 12.97 -4.95 13.09
C PHE A 161 13.79 -5.20 11.82
N LYS A 162 13.90 -6.48 11.44
CA LYS A 162 14.59 -6.93 10.23
C LYS A 162 13.59 -7.35 9.18
N ARG A 163 13.93 -7.11 7.93
CA ARG A 163 13.14 -7.51 6.76
C ARG A 163 14.08 -7.97 5.66
N ASP A 164 13.69 -9.03 4.99
CA ASP A 164 14.36 -9.49 3.77
C ASP A 164 13.38 -10.18 2.82
N TYR A 165 13.79 -10.32 1.58
CA TYR A 165 13.13 -11.17 0.58
C TYR A 165 14.01 -12.34 0.24
N THR A 166 13.44 -13.56 0.29
CA THR A 166 14.01 -14.77 -0.30
C THR A 166 13.24 -15.06 -1.59
N ILE A 167 13.97 -15.26 -2.69
CA ILE A 167 13.36 -15.49 -4.00
C ILE A 167 13.24 -17.00 -4.20
N GLU A 168 12.01 -17.51 -4.33
CA GLU A 168 11.67 -18.91 -4.49
C GLU A 168 10.88 -19.12 -5.78
N ARG A 169 11.55 -19.48 -6.88
CA ARG A 169 10.94 -19.66 -8.21
C ARG A 169 10.22 -18.39 -8.66
N GLU A 170 8.87 -18.45 -8.74
CA GLU A 170 8.02 -17.36 -9.21
C GLU A 170 7.42 -16.51 -8.06
N LYS A 171 7.76 -16.83 -6.80
CA LYS A 171 7.28 -16.13 -5.61
C LYS A 171 8.43 -15.46 -4.87
N VAL A 172 8.11 -14.43 -4.16
CA VAL A 172 9.02 -13.79 -3.19
C VAL A 172 8.48 -14.02 -1.80
N ARG A 173 9.31 -14.63 -0.95
CA ARG A 173 9.00 -14.80 0.46
C ARG A 173 9.49 -13.59 1.23
N PHE A 174 8.58 -12.83 1.80
CA PHE A 174 8.87 -11.71 2.68
C PHE A 174 9.04 -12.20 4.11
N ASN A 175 10.27 -12.17 4.60
CA ASN A 175 10.62 -12.55 5.96
C ASN A 175 10.74 -11.32 6.83
N VAL A 176 10.15 -11.37 8.01
CA VAL A 176 10.21 -10.31 9.00
C VAL A 176 10.57 -10.88 10.37
N THR A 177 11.43 -10.17 11.10
CA THR A 177 11.82 -10.53 12.46
C THR A 177 11.78 -9.31 13.36
N LEU A 178 10.97 -9.39 14.41
CA LEU A 178 10.88 -8.40 15.48
C LEU A 178 11.58 -8.94 16.71
N ASN A 179 12.60 -8.22 17.21
CA ASN A 179 13.21 -8.49 18.51
C ASN A 179 12.79 -7.40 19.49
N THR A 180 12.18 -7.78 20.59
CA THR A 180 11.72 -6.87 21.63
C THR A 180 11.71 -7.57 22.99
N ASN A 181 12.08 -6.87 24.06
CA ASN A 181 12.09 -7.40 25.43
C ASN A 181 12.87 -8.73 25.59
N GLY A 182 13.91 -8.95 24.78
CA GLY A 182 14.71 -10.19 24.81
C GLY A 182 14.06 -11.38 24.09
N GLU A 183 12.89 -11.20 23.46
CA GLU A 183 12.21 -12.23 22.68
C GLU A 183 12.30 -11.92 21.18
N GLU A 184 12.35 -12.96 20.36
CA GLU A 184 12.34 -12.88 18.91
C GLU A 184 11.03 -13.46 18.36
N PHE A 185 10.38 -12.67 17.48
CA PHE A 185 9.16 -13.06 16.76
C PHE A 185 9.42 -12.96 15.26
N SER A 186 9.19 -14.05 14.54
CA SER A 186 9.35 -14.08 13.09
C SER A 186 8.04 -14.43 12.40
N ASN A 187 7.88 -13.91 11.18
CA ASN A 187 6.80 -14.27 10.27
C ASN A 187 7.32 -14.28 8.85
N SER A 188 6.61 -14.98 7.98
CA SER A 188 6.94 -15.07 6.57
C SER A 188 5.65 -15.08 5.76
N ILE A 189 5.60 -14.28 4.68
CA ILE A 189 4.44 -14.13 3.79
C ILE A 189 4.93 -14.29 2.36
N GLU A 190 4.20 -15.05 1.55
CA GLU A 190 4.43 -15.12 0.11
C GLU A 190 3.84 -13.89 -0.57
N LEU A 191 4.59 -13.31 -1.50
CA LEU A 191 4.20 -12.18 -2.31
C LEU A 191 4.30 -12.56 -3.80
N TYR A 192 3.39 -12.01 -4.60
CA TYR A 192 3.45 -12.13 -6.04
C TYR A 192 4.29 -10.97 -6.63
N PRO A 193 5.52 -11.24 -7.15
CA PRO A 193 6.48 -10.20 -7.53
C PRO A 193 6.16 -9.62 -8.92
N ILE A 194 5.04 -8.91 -9.05
CA ILE A 194 4.68 -8.31 -10.33
C ILE A 194 5.66 -7.20 -10.71
N THR A 195 6.17 -7.26 -11.94
CA THR A 195 7.09 -6.28 -12.52
C THR A 195 6.35 -5.15 -13.22
N LYS A 196 7.06 -4.06 -13.57
CA LYS A 196 6.50 -2.97 -14.36
C LYS A 196 6.01 -3.45 -15.72
N ASP A 197 6.81 -4.30 -16.39
CA ASP A 197 6.48 -4.80 -17.74
C ASP A 197 5.24 -5.71 -17.74
N GLN A 198 4.90 -6.29 -16.60
CA GLN A 198 3.65 -7.05 -16.42
C GLN A 198 2.48 -6.15 -15.98
N LEU A 199 2.71 -5.22 -15.06
CA LEU A 199 1.64 -4.41 -14.45
C LEU A 199 1.16 -3.28 -15.38
N LEU A 200 2.08 -2.63 -16.13
CA LEU A 200 1.75 -1.49 -16.96
C LEU A 200 0.77 -1.84 -18.09
N PRO A 201 0.92 -2.94 -18.84
CA PRO A 201 -0.08 -3.35 -19.83
C PRO A 201 -1.46 -3.57 -19.21
N ILE A 202 -1.56 -4.20 -18.04
CA ILE A 202 -2.84 -4.43 -17.35
C ILE A 202 -3.56 -3.09 -17.10
N VAL A 203 -2.83 -2.09 -16.59
CA VAL A 203 -3.38 -0.76 -16.32
C VAL A 203 -3.86 -0.09 -17.62
N ILE A 204 -3.08 -0.16 -18.69
CA ILE A 204 -3.42 0.44 -19.98
C ILE A 204 -4.65 -0.26 -20.58
N ASP A 205 -4.68 -1.59 -20.58
CA ASP A 205 -5.76 -2.39 -21.18
C ASP A 205 -7.09 -2.22 -20.44
N CYS A 206 -7.05 -1.84 -19.14
CA CYS A 206 -8.26 -1.46 -18.37
C CYS A 206 -8.91 -0.16 -18.86
N GLY A 207 -8.25 0.64 -19.68
CA GLY A 207 -8.82 1.84 -20.32
C GLY A 207 -8.49 3.15 -19.61
N PHE A 208 -7.47 3.19 -18.74
CA PHE A 208 -6.96 4.45 -18.20
C PHE A 208 -6.40 5.36 -19.32
N GLU A 209 -6.81 6.64 -19.35
CA GLU A 209 -6.44 7.59 -20.42
C GLU A 209 -4.95 7.98 -20.39
N SER A 210 -4.35 8.05 -19.19
CA SER A 210 -2.94 8.34 -19.02
C SER A 210 -2.33 7.54 -17.89
N VAL A 211 -1.06 7.16 -18.04
CA VAL A 211 -0.31 6.39 -17.03
C VAL A 211 1.09 6.98 -16.88
N GLU A 212 1.40 7.42 -15.66
CA GLU A 212 2.70 7.94 -15.27
C GLU A 212 3.43 6.91 -14.39
N THR A 213 4.74 6.79 -14.52
CA THR A 213 5.55 5.85 -13.70
C THR A 213 6.73 6.56 -13.04
N TYR A 214 6.95 6.28 -11.74
CA TYR A 214 8.00 6.88 -10.96
C TYR A 214 8.78 5.86 -10.14
N ALA A 215 10.03 6.20 -9.80
CA ALA A 215 10.90 5.40 -8.94
C ALA A 215 10.71 5.70 -7.44
N ASN A 216 10.14 6.84 -7.10
CA ASN A 216 9.93 7.27 -5.71
C ASN A 216 8.91 8.43 -5.62
N PHE A 217 8.55 8.83 -4.40
CA PHE A 217 7.61 9.91 -4.12
C PHE A 217 8.15 11.34 -4.42
N ASP A 218 9.40 11.49 -4.82
CA ASP A 218 9.95 12.75 -5.36
C ASP A 218 9.71 12.89 -6.88
N LYS A 219 8.85 12.05 -7.47
CA LYS A 219 8.54 11.98 -8.92
C LYS A 219 9.77 11.76 -9.81
N LYS A 220 10.81 11.09 -9.31
CA LYS A 220 11.94 10.68 -10.16
C LYS A 220 11.46 9.63 -11.16
N MET A 221 11.92 9.75 -12.40
CA MET A 221 11.62 8.80 -13.48
C MET A 221 11.95 7.38 -13.04
N TYR A 222 11.09 6.42 -13.40
CA TYR A 222 11.31 5.01 -13.11
C TYR A 222 12.64 4.52 -13.73
N LEU A 223 13.40 3.76 -12.96
CA LEU A 223 14.66 3.11 -13.34
C LEU A 223 14.62 1.65 -12.89
N LEU A 224 15.23 0.75 -13.67
CA LEU A 224 15.26 -0.69 -13.37
C LEU A 224 15.92 -1.02 -12.02
N ASP A 225 16.86 -0.21 -11.57
CA ASP A 225 17.53 -0.35 -10.27
C ASP A 225 16.96 0.59 -9.18
N GLY A 226 15.90 1.32 -9.51
CA GLY A 226 15.20 2.20 -8.57
C GLY A 226 14.62 1.46 -7.35
N PRO A 227 14.27 2.18 -6.27
CA PRO A 227 13.77 1.56 -5.05
C PRO A 227 12.33 1.06 -5.16
N ALA A 228 11.51 1.67 -5.99
CA ALA A 228 10.09 1.36 -6.11
C ALA A 228 9.59 1.50 -7.55
N LEU A 229 8.42 0.94 -7.80
CA LEU A 229 7.55 1.28 -8.91
C LEU A 229 6.33 2.00 -8.33
N ILE A 230 6.11 3.24 -8.78
CA ILE A 230 4.88 3.98 -8.50
C ILE A 230 4.18 4.21 -9.83
N ILE A 231 2.91 3.85 -9.92
CA ILE A 231 2.03 4.10 -11.06
C ILE A 231 0.96 5.08 -10.64
N VAL A 232 0.73 6.11 -11.45
CA VAL A 232 -0.42 7.01 -11.37
C VAL A 232 -1.19 6.89 -12.67
N ALA A 233 -2.39 6.34 -12.59
CA ALA A 233 -3.27 6.15 -13.74
C ALA A 233 -4.50 7.05 -13.62
N THR A 234 -4.89 7.71 -14.71
CA THR A 234 -6.05 8.61 -14.79
C THR A 234 -7.15 7.98 -15.62
N LYS A 235 -8.38 7.94 -15.06
CA LYS A 235 -9.58 7.46 -15.77
C LYS A 235 -10.18 8.55 -16.65
#